data_c6be3c0bcbed6ec60e5c9de048caf98f
#
_entry.id   c6be3c0bcbed6ec60e5c9de048caf98f
#
_cell.length_a   1.000
_cell.length_b   1.000
_cell.length_c   1.000
_cell.angle_alpha   90.00
_cell.angle_beta   90.00
_cell.angle_gamma   90.00
#
_symmetry.space_group_name_H-M   'P 1'
#
loop_
_entity.id
_entity.type
_entity.pdbx_description
1 polymer ?
#
loop_
_entity_poly.entity_id
_entity_poly.type
_entity_poly.pdbx_seq_one_letter_code
_entity_poly.pdbx_strand_id
1 'polypeptide(L)'
;PDFFNAKLRIDGTMWVGNVEIHERSADWFMHSHDQDPAYNNVVLHVASVIDADVVTADGSRPPQMELHVPPYVMQNYRRLLAADHYPPCRETVMQLPRLTVHSWMSALGAERLADKCAAIEQRVRTSGGSWEQAFFATIARSFGFGVNSEAFEQWAAQLPFMQVAHHRDDPFQVEALFIGSAGLLDTDSMNERQRAAATADPYFVRLQNEWQYLSHKFSLTAMQRQTWRFLRLRPQNFPYIRLSQLAQLYCSRNADLSRITTCSTLAEVRQALQTAVSPYWQTHYTFGNASRSNAKHLSSASIDLLIINAVVPMLHAYGNHRKDELLMARANDLLMSLPPEDNTHIRLWHECGITADNAADSQSLIQLHTRYCERKDCLRCRFGYHSMKRRKDT
;
A
#
# COMPACT_ATOMS: atom_id res chain seq x y z
N PRO A 1 -3.33 27.91 -12.32
CA PRO A 1 -2.06 27.77 -13.03
C PRO A 1 -1.46 26.35 -12.84
N ASP A 2 -0.71 25.87 -13.85
CA ASP A 2 -0.09 24.53 -13.84
C ASP A 2 1.08 24.42 -12.86
N PHE A 3 1.84 25.50 -12.68
CA PHE A 3 2.92 25.58 -11.71
C PHE A 3 2.76 26.82 -10.85
N PHE A 4 2.86 26.62 -9.53
CA PHE A 4 2.75 27.69 -8.55
C PHE A 4 4.14 28.07 -8.01
N ASN A 5 4.36 29.38 -7.81
CA ASN A 5 5.59 29.92 -7.21
C ASN A 5 6.88 29.42 -7.90
N ALA A 6 6.84 29.29 -9.22
CA ALA A 6 8.01 28.94 -10.01
C ALA A 6 9.07 30.06 -9.92
N LYS A 7 10.35 29.68 -9.82
CA LYS A 7 11.48 30.60 -9.89
C LYS A 7 12.15 30.47 -11.24
N LEU A 8 12.03 31.50 -12.05
CA LEU A 8 12.54 31.51 -13.43
C LEU A 8 13.54 32.63 -13.61
N ARG A 9 14.55 32.41 -14.46
CA ARG A 9 15.44 33.48 -14.91
C ARG A 9 15.12 33.76 -16.38
N ILE A 10 14.55 34.95 -16.64
CA ILE A 10 14.19 35.41 -17.97
C ILE A 10 15.04 36.66 -18.22
N ASP A 11 15.82 36.69 -19.29
CA ASP A 11 16.72 37.78 -19.67
C ASP A 11 17.61 38.28 -18.51
N GLY A 12 18.14 37.34 -17.72
CA GLY A 12 19.00 37.65 -16.59
C GLY A 12 18.27 38.04 -15.29
N THR A 13 17.00 38.36 -15.36
CA THR A 13 16.18 38.76 -14.20
C THR A 13 15.50 37.52 -13.57
N MET A 14 15.51 37.46 -12.24
CA MET A 14 14.81 36.41 -11.48
C MET A 14 13.32 36.79 -11.32
N TRP A 15 12.47 35.95 -11.85
CA TRP A 15 11.02 36.05 -11.71
C TRP A 15 10.51 34.98 -10.76
N VAL A 16 9.53 35.35 -9.92
CA VAL A 16 8.86 34.42 -9.03
C VAL A 16 7.36 34.58 -9.24
N GLY A 17 6.69 33.53 -9.65
CA GLY A 17 5.27 33.55 -9.92
C GLY A 17 4.78 32.22 -10.49
N ASN A 18 3.64 32.23 -11.13
CA ASN A 18 3.01 31.04 -11.69
C ASN A 18 3.39 30.85 -13.16
N VAL A 19 3.33 29.59 -13.63
CA VAL A 19 3.48 29.26 -15.06
C VAL A 19 2.21 28.55 -15.50
N GLU A 20 1.71 28.94 -16.67
CA GLU A 20 0.56 28.31 -17.33
C GLU A 20 1.00 27.71 -18.66
N ILE A 21 0.45 26.53 -19.00
CA ILE A 21 0.80 25.81 -20.24
C ILE A 21 -0.47 25.50 -21.03
N HIS A 22 -0.44 25.79 -22.31
CA HIS A 22 -1.53 25.47 -23.25
C HIS A 22 -0.99 24.79 -24.52
N GLU A 23 -1.88 24.18 -25.29
CA GLU A 23 -1.54 23.72 -26.63
C GLU A 23 -1.40 24.93 -27.59
N ARG A 24 -2.36 25.86 -27.50
CA ARG A 24 -2.33 27.13 -28.26
C ARG A 24 -2.45 28.30 -27.30
N SER A 25 -1.79 29.41 -27.60
CA SER A 25 -1.90 30.57 -26.71
C SER A 25 -3.32 31.17 -26.69
N ALA A 26 -4.13 31.00 -27.73
CA ALA A 26 -5.53 31.38 -27.76
C ALA A 26 -6.41 30.64 -26.74
N ASP A 27 -5.97 29.46 -26.23
CA ASP A 27 -6.69 28.70 -25.19
C ASP A 27 -6.78 29.47 -23.87
N TRP A 28 -5.85 30.42 -23.65
CA TRP A 28 -5.92 31.37 -22.52
C TRP A 28 -7.26 32.07 -22.42
N PHE A 29 -7.77 32.55 -23.55
CA PHE A 29 -9.06 33.25 -23.61
C PHE A 29 -10.24 32.25 -23.59
N MET A 30 -10.06 31.07 -24.19
CA MET A 30 -11.09 30.02 -24.14
C MET A 30 -11.35 29.54 -22.71
N HIS A 31 -10.33 29.54 -21.86
CA HIS A 31 -10.41 29.18 -20.45
C HIS A 31 -10.73 30.39 -19.55
N SER A 32 -10.95 31.59 -20.12
CA SER A 32 -11.25 32.83 -19.41
C SER A 32 -10.19 33.28 -18.40
N HIS A 33 -8.92 32.95 -18.64
CA HIS A 33 -7.80 33.33 -17.77
C HIS A 33 -7.52 34.85 -17.81
N ASP A 34 -7.94 35.50 -18.87
CA ASP A 34 -7.93 36.97 -19.02
C ASP A 34 -8.91 37.70 -18.07
N GLN A 35 -9.85 36.98 -17.47
CA GLN A 35 -10.87 37.54 -16.58
C GLN A 35 -10.70 37.02 -15.12
N ASP A 36 -9.83 36.06 -14.88
CA ASP A 36 -9.62 35.47 -13.55
C ASP A 36 -8.38 36.06 -12.85
N PRO A 37 -8.58 36.82 -11.74
CA PRO A 37 -7.49 37.40 -10.96
C PRO A 37 -6.46 36.35 -10.43
N ALA A 38 -6.83 35.07 -10.34
CA ALA A 38 -5.90 34.01 -9.94
C ALA A 38 -4.72 33.84 -10.91
N TYR A 39 -4.84 34.33 -12.14
CA TYR A 39 -3.80 34.30 -13.18
C TYR A 39 -2.95 35.57 -13.26
N ASN A 40 -3.25 36.60 -12.47
CA ASN A 40 -2.48 37.84 -12.47
C ASN A 40 -1.02 37.68 -12.04
N ASN A 41 -0.70 36.59 -11.33
CA ASN A 41 0.67 36.27 -10.93
C ASN A 41 1.36 35.26 -11.88
N VAL A 42 0.88 35.11 -13.11
CA VAL A 42 1.54 34.33 -14.14
C VAL A 42 2.73 35.10 -14.70
N VAL A 43 3.93 34.55 -14.51
CA VAL A 43 5.22 35.17 -14.95
C VAL A 43 5.75 34.57 -16.24
N LEU A 44 5.15 33.46 -16.71
CA LEU A 44 5.46 32.82 -17.99
C LEU A 44 4.25 32.04 -18.48
N HIS A 45 3.86 32.29 -19.72
CA HIS A 45 2.90 31.46 -20.45
C HIS A 45 3.66 30.62 -21.49
N VAL A 46 3.46 29.30 -21.47
CA VAL A 46 4.10 28.35 -22.40
C VAL A 46 3.05 27.78 -23.31
N ALA A 47 3.28 27.75 -24.61
CA ALA A 47 2.36 27.12 -25.56
C ALA A 47 3.12 26.35 -26.65
N SER A 48 2.50 25.34 -27.25
CA SER A 48 3.06 24.65 -28.41
C SER A 48 2.95 25.49 -29.68
N VAL A 49 1.95 26.41 -29.73
CA VAL A 49 1.76 27.39 -30.81
C VAL A 49 1.37 28.72 -30.20
N ILE A 50 2.12 29.77 -30.46
CA ILE A 50 1.79 31.13 -30.07
C ILE A 50 1.02 31.79 -31.22
N ASP A 51 -0.32 31.87 -31.07
CA ASP A 51 -1.25 32.43 -32.05
C ASP A 51 -2.09 33.60 -31.49
N ALA A 52 -1.86 33.98 -30.24
CA ALA A 52 -2.49 35.11 -29.59
C ALA A 52 -1.57 35.71 -28.51
N ASP A 53 -1.61 37.02 -28.35
CA ASP A 53 -0.96 37.71 -27.22
C ASP A 53 -1.84 37.62 -25.99
N VAL A 54 -1.34 36.99 -24.93
CA VAL A 54 -2.10 36.82 -23.68
C VAL A 54 -2.02 38.05 -22.81
N VAL A 55 -3.11 38.32 -22.10
CA VAL A 55 -3.25 39.40 -21.14
C VAL A 55 -3.98 38.89 -19.89
N THR A 56 -3.54 39.29 -18.71
CA THR A 56 -4.16 38.95 -17.43
C THR A 56 -5.30 39.92 -17.09
N ALA A 57 -6.11 39.58 -16.08
CA ALA A 57 -7.25 40.40 -15.67
C ALA A 57 -6.86 41.82 -15.19
N ASP A 58 -5.62 42.03 -14.73
CA ASP A 58 -5.09 43.35 -14.34
C ASP A 58 -4.40 44.07 -15.53
N GLY A 59 -4.45 43.51 -16.74
CA GLY A 59 -3.86 44.08 -17.95
C GLY A 59 -2.38 43.85 -18.16
N SER A 60 -1.74 43.07 -17.29
CA SER A 60 -0.33 42.63 -17.47
C SER A 60 -0.19 41.67 -18.64
N ARG A 61 0.98 41.65 -19.26
CA ARG A 61 1.31 40.75 -20.38
C ARG A 61 2.47 39.85 -19.97
N PRO A 62 2.22 38.62 -19.52
CA PRO A 62 3.29 37.71 -19.19
C PRO A 62 4.08 37.34 -20.44
N PRO A 63 5.40 37.17 -20.33
CA PRO A 63 6.22 36.62 -21.40
C PRO A 63 5.66 35.29 -21.91
N GLN A 64 5.71 35.08 -23.23
CA GLN A 64 5.26 33.84 -23.85
C GLN A 64 6.46 33.06 -24.40
N MET A 65 6.43 31.74 -24.23
CA MET A 65 7.47 30.84 -24.76
C MET A 65 6.83 29.73 -25.60
N GLU A 66 7.24 29.61 -26.83
CA GLU A 66 6.83 28.50 -27.67
C GLU A 66 7.69 27.27 -27.39
N LEU A 67 7.02 26.16 -27.07
CA LEU A 67 7.67 24.88 -26.74
C LEU A 67 7.39 23.85 -27.83
N HIS A 68 8.37 23.56 -28.65
CA HIS A 68 8.26 22.49 -29.64
C HIS A 68 8.71 21.14 -29.08
N VAL A 69 7.76 20.21 -28.98
CA VAL A 69 8.06 18.81 -28.65
C VAL A 69 8.58 18.12 -29.93
N PRO A 70 9.81 17.61 -29.92
CA PRO A 70 10.35 16.93 -31.10
C PRO A 70 9.44 15.74 -31.53
N PRO A 71 9.17 15.57 -32.86
CA PRO A 71 8.26 14.52 -33.35
C PRO A 71 8.64 13.12 -32.89
N TYR A 72 9.93 12.82 -32.77
CA TYR A 72 10.38 11.50 -32.27
C TYR A 72 10.00 11.23 -30.82
N VAL A 73 9.93 12.26 -29.96
CA VAL A 73 9.48 12.12 -28.56
C VAL A 73 8.04 11.70 -28.52
N MET A 74 7.17 12.38 -29.28
CA MET A 74 5.75 12.04 -29.41
C MET A 74 5.55 10.63 -30.00
N GLN A 75 6.33 10.26 -31.00
CA GLN A 75 6.27 8.93 -31.60
C GLN A 75 6.70 7.85 -30.58
N ASN A 76 7.77 8.08 -29.84
CA ASN A 76 8.21 7.13 -28.81
C ASN A 76 7.20 7.01 -27.67
N TYR A 77 6.57 8.12 -27.25
CA TYR A 77 5.50 8.08 -26.24
C TYR A 77 4.30 7.25 -26.72
N ARG A 78 3.84 7.46 -27.96
CA ARG A 78 2.76 6.65 -28.54
C ARG A 78 3.13 5.16 -28.60
N ARG A 79 4.39 4.81 -28.89
CA ARG A 79 4.87 3.41 -28.82
C ARG A 79 4.80 2.83 -27.43
N LEU A 80 5.21 3.59 -26.40
CA LEU A 80 5.09 3.15 -24.99
C LEU A 80 3.63 2.87 -24.61
N LEU A 81 2.69 3.72 -25.04
CA LEU A 81 1.27 3.54 -24.75
C LEU A 81 0.66 2.36 -25.47
N ALA A 82 1.10 2.08 -26.70
CA ALA A 82 0.58 1.01 -27.55
C ALA A 82 1.25 -0.34 -27.32
N ALA A 83 2.31 -0.39 -26.48
CA ALA A 83 3.03 -1.64 -26.22
C ALA A 83 2.10 -2.68 -25.58
N ASP A 84 2.10 -3.89 -26.11
CA ASP A 84 1.36 -5.08 -25.66
C ASP A 84 2.17 -5.95 -24.69
N HIS A 85 3.46 -5.66 -24.52
CA HIS A 85 4.37 -6.35 -23.62
C HIS A 85 4.69 -5.51 -22.37
N TYR A 86 5.09 -6.17 -21.30
CA TYR A 86 5.45 -5.54 -20.04
C TYR A 86 6.91 -5.83 -19.70
N PRO A 87 7.71 -4.86 -19.21
CA PRO A 87 7.39 -3.42 -19.19
C PRO A 87 7.52 -2.80 -20.60
N PRO A 88 6.73 -1.77 -20.92
CA PRO A 88 6.75 -1.15 -22.26
C PRO A 88 8.11 -0.61 -22.68
N CYS A 89 8.93 -0.22 -21.70
CA CYS A 89 10.26 0.37 -21.90
C CYS A 89 11.43 -0.63 -21.84
N ARG A 90 11.17 -1.98 -21.87
CA ARG A 90 12.18 -3.02 -21.63
C ARG A 90 13.46 -2.84 -22.45
N GLU A 91 13.35 -2.55 -23.74
CA GLU A 91 14.51 -2.38 -24.62
C GLU A 91 15.43 -1.22 -24.18
N THR A 92 14.83 -0.13 -23.67
CA THR A 92 15.59 1.01 -23.17
C THR A 92 16.21 0.71 -21.83
N VAL A 93 15.45 0.11 -20.91
CA VAL A 93 15.87 -0.19 -19.54
C VAL A 93 17.13 -1.06 -19.54
N MET A 94 17.18 -2.07 -20.40
CA MET A 94 18.34 -2.97 -20.55
C MET A 94 19.64 -2.24 -20.95
N GLN A 95 19.56 -1.02 -21.45
CA GLN A 95 20.71 -0.21 -21.92
C GLN A 95 21.04 0.95 -20.99
N LEU A 96 20.25 1.16 -19.92
CA LEU A 96 20.50 2.26 -18.99
C LEU A 96 21.72 2.00 -18.11
N PRO A 97 22.50 3.06 -17.80
CA PRO A 97 23.57 2.96 -16.83
C PRO A 97 23.03 2.49 -15.47
N ARG A 98 23.77 1.61 -14.79
CA ARG A 98 23.40 1.09 -13.47
C ARG A 98 23.07 2.19 -12.47
N LEU A 99 23.81 3.31 -12.47
CA LEU A 99 23.56 4.44 -11.60
C LEU A 99 22.17 5.06 -11.83
N THR A 100 21.74 5.18 -13.10
CA THR A 100 20.42 5.70 -13.44
C THR A 100 19.31 4.79 -12.92
N VAL A 101 19.46 3.47 -13.09
CA VAL A 101 18.53 2.47 -12.57
C VAL A 101 18.48 2.56 -11.05
N HIS A 102 19.63 2.49 -10.38
CA HIS A 102 19.70 2.54 -8.91
C HIS A 102 19.10 3.82 -8.32
N SER A 103 19.42 4.98 -8.91
CA SER A 103 18.86 6.27 -8.46
C SER A 103 17.33 6.31 -8.57
N TRP A 104 16.77 5.73 -9.66
CA TRP A 104 15.31 5.66 -9.79
C TRP A 104 14.70 4.66 -8.82
N MET A 105 15.29 3.49 -8.64
CA MET A 105 14.85 2.49 -7.68
C MET A 105 14.83 3.03 -6.26
N SER A 106 15.86 3.77 -5.85
CA SER A 106 15.91 4.40 -4.51
C SER A 106 14.79 5.43 -4.32
N ALA A 107 14.49 6.24 -5.34
CA ALA A 107 13.40 7.21 -5.28
C ALA A 107 12.03 6.52 -5.17
N LEU A 108 11.81 5.44 -5.93
CA LEU A 108 10.58 4.63 -5.88
C LEU A 108 10.40 3.94 -4.53
N GLY A 109 11.48 3.44 -3.93
CA GLY A 109 11.45 2.84 -2.58
C GLY A 109 11.04 3.86 -1.52
N ALA A 110 11.59 5.07 -1.58
CA ALA A 110 11.23 6.17 -0.69
C ALA A 110 9.74 6.59 -0.89
N GLU A 111 9.28 6.71 -2.14
CA GLU A 111 7.87 7.00 -2.45
C GLU A 111 6.93 5.93 -1.88
N ARG A 112 7.28 4.65 -2.06
CA ARG A 112 6.47 3.55 -1.53
C ARG A 112 6.40 3.55 -0.01
N LEU A 113 7.51 3.78 0.66
CA LEU A 113 7.54 3.88 2.12
C LEU A 113 6.71 5.06 2.61
N ALA A 114 6.81 6.21 1.95
CA ALA A 114 5.99 7.40 2.25
C ALA A 114 4.49 7.12 2.09
N ASP A 115 4.07 6.45 1.00
CA ASP A 115 2.66 6.05 0.80
C ASP A 115 2.15 5.16 1.94
N LYS A 116 2.97 4.18 2.38
CA LYS A 116 2.62 3.29 3.50
C LYS A 116 2.55 4.03 4.83
N CYS A 117 3.50 4.94 5.09
CA CYS A 117 3.51 5.78 6.29
C CYS A 117 2.27 6.70 6.35
N ALA A 118 1.91 7.32 5.24
CA ALA A 118 0.70 8.16 5.16
C ALA A 118 -0.58 7.36 5.48
N ALA A 119 -0.68 6.11 4.99
CA ALA A 119 -1.79 5.22 5.34
C ALA A 119 -1.82 4.87 6.84
N ILE A 120 -0.67 4.68 7.48
CA ILE A 120 -0.57 4.44 8.92
C ILE A 120 -0.97 5.70 9.70
N GLU A 121 -0.47 6.85 9.34
CA GLU A 121 -0.84 8.13 9.98
C GLU A 121 -2.35 8.39 9.86
N GLN A 122 -2.96 8.02 8.73
CA GLN A 122 -4.41 8.09 8.59
C GLN A 122 -5.12 7.16 9.60
N ARG A 123 -4.63 5.91 9.81
CA ARG A 123 -5.17 5.01 10.84
C ARG A 123 -4.99 5.57 12.25
N VAL A 124 -3.86 6.20 12.54
CA VAL A 124 -3.64 6.89 13.82
C VAL A 124 -4.67 7.99 14.04
N ARG A 125 -4.92 8.82 13.03
CA ARG A 125 -5.95 9.87 13.10
C ARG A 125 -7.35 9.30 13.35
N THR A 126 -7.74 8.25 12.63
CA THR A 126 -9.07 7.63 12.76
C THR A 126 -9.25 6.84 14.05
N SER A 127 -8.16 6.38 14.69
CA SER A 127 -8.19 5.71 15.99
C SER A 127 -8.03 6.66 17.20
N GLY A 128 -8.27 7.96 17.02
CA GLY A 128 -8.15 8.93 18.10
C GLY A 128 -6.71 9.15 18.60
N GLY A 129 -5.71 8.93 17.75
CA GLY A 129 -4.28 9.11 18.08
C GLY A 129 -3.58 7.85 18.60
N SER A 130 -4.25 6.71 18.64
CA SER A 130 -3.69 5.45 19.15
C SER A 130 -2.76 4.77 18.13
N TRP A 131 -1.46 4.85 18.35
CA TRP A 131 -0.45 4.15 17.56
C TRP A 131 -0.55 2.63 17.70
N GLU A 132 -0.89 2.12 18.88
CA GLU A 132 -1.07 0.69 19.14
C GLU A 132 -2.23 0.13 18.32
N GLN A 133 -3.38 0.82 18.32
CA GLN A 133 -4.54 0.41 17.53
C GLN A 133 -4.25 0.51 16.01
N ALA A 134 -3.57 1.56 15.58
CA ALA A 134 -3.17 1.72 14.19
C ALA A 134 -2.20 0.60 13.74
N PHE A 135 -1.29 0.17 14.63
CA PHE A 135 -0.39 -0.95 14.37
C PHE A 135 -1.15 -2.27 14.27
N PHE A 136 -2.06 -2.54 15.22
CA PHE A 136 -2.94 -3.71 15.15
C PHE A 136 -3.71 -3.75 13.83
N ALA A 137 -4.34 -2.65 13.43
CA ALA A 137 -5.08 -2.56 12.17
C ALA A 137 -4.18 -2.78 10.94
N THR A 138 -2.93 -2.32 10.99
CA THR A 138 -1.96 -2.51 9.91
C THR A 138 -1.50 -3.97 9.82
N ILE A 139 -1.26 -4.63 10.96
CA ILE A 139 -0.99 -6.07 11.01
C ILE A 139 -2.20 -6.85 10.48
N ALA A 140 -3.40 -6.55 10.98
CA ALA A 140 -4.64 -7.22 10.55
C ALA A 140 -4.82 -7.13 9.02
N ARG A 141 -4.71 -5.93 8.42
CA ARG A 141 -4.72 -5.77 6.97
C ARG A 141 -3.72 -6.68 6.27
N SER A 142 -2.52 -6.78 6.82
CA SER A 142 -1.43 -7.58 6.24
C SER A 142 -1.71 -9.09 6.34
N PHE A 143 -2.47 -9.56 7.34
CA PHE A 143 -2.96 -10.94 7.45
C PHE A 143 -3.94 -11.35 6.33
N GLY A 144 -4.49 -10.38 5.61
CA GLY A 144 -5.31 -10.63 4.42
C GLY A 144 -4.51 -11.10 3.20
N PHE A 145 -3.18 -10.96 3.20
CA PHE A 145 -2.25 -11.39 2.15
C PHE A 145 -2.76 -11.08 0.73
N GLY A 146 -3.22 -9.87 0.53
CA GLY A 146 -3.76 -9.35 -0.73
C GLY A 146 -5.26 -9.62 -0.90
N VAL A 147 -5.69 -10.87 -0.91
CA VAL A 147 -7.08 -11.23 -1.26
C VAL A 147 -8.12 -10.72 -0.26
N ASN A 148 -7.82 -10.80 1.02
CA ASN A 148 -8.71 -10.36 2.11
C ASN A 148 -8.18 -9.12 2.85
N SER A 149 -7.19 -8.40 2.31
CA SER A 149 -6.59 -7.25 3.00
C SER A 149 -7.60 -6.16 3.34
N GLU A 150 -8.50 -5.85 2.42
CA GLU A 150 -9.56 -4.86 2.64
C GLU A 150 -10.60 -5.35 3.67
N ALA A 151 -10.96 -6.63 3.62
CA ALA A 151 -11.88 -7.23 4.61
C ALA A 151 -11.29 -7.18 6.02
N PHE A 152 -10.02 -7.54 6.18
CA PHE A 152 -9.31 -7.41 7.45
C PHE A 152 -9.20 -5.97 7.94
N GLU A 153 -8.97 -5.01 7.05
CA GLU A 153 -8.90 -3.58 7.41
C GLU A 153 -10.26 -3.07 7.89
N GLN A 154 -11.35 -3.37 7.15
CA GLN A 154 -12.70 -3.00 7.55
C GLN A 154 -13.08 -3.65 8.88
N TRP A 155 -12.73 -4.92 9.07
CA TRP A 155 -12.95 -5.64 10.32
C TRP A 155 -12.20 -4.98 11.49
N ALA A 156 -10.91 -4.70 11.35
CA ALA A 156 -10.11 -4.09 12.40
C ALA A 156 -10.57 -2.67 12.76
N ALA A 157 -11.11 -1.92 11.78
CA ALA A 157 -11.67 -0.59 12.00
C ALA A 157 -12.96 -0.61 12.83
N GLN A 158 -13.75 -1.70 12.76
CA GLN A 158 -14.99 -1.87 13.52
C GLN A 158 -14.76 -2.54 14.88
N LEU A 159 -13.59 -3.15 15.09
CA LEU A 159 -13.29 -3.87 16.32
C LEU A 159 -13.16 -2.88 17.48
N PRO A 160 -13.87 -3.08 18.59
CA PRO A 160 -13.76 -2.24 19.77
C PRO A 160 -12.46 -2.58 20.53
N PHE A 161 -11.36 -1.98 20.08
CA PHE A 161 -10.00 -2.35 20.50
C PHE A 161 -9.79 -2.35 22.00
N MET A 162 -10.34 -1.35 22.70
CA MET A 162 -10.23 -1.25 24.17
C MET A 162 -10.99 -2.38 24.89
N GLN A 163 -12.20 -2.72 24.41
CA GLN A 163 -13.00 -3.80 24.98
C GLN A 163 -12.34 -5.16 24.76
N VAL A 164 -11.79 -5.39 23.59
CA VAL A 164 -11.02 -6.62 23.28
C VAL A 164 -9.79 -6.74 24.20
N ALA A 165 -9.13 -5.62 24.49
CA ALA A 165 -7.96 -5.61 25.36
C ALA A 165 -8.23 -6.13 26.78
N HIS A 166 -9.45 -5.96 27.30
CA HIS A 166 -9.85 -6.51 28.61
C HIS A 166 -9.97 -8.02 28.62
N HIS A 167 -10.12 -8.67 27.45
CA HIS A 167 -10.24 -10.13 27.31
C HIS A 167 -8.95 -10.80 26.81
N ARG A 168 -7.86 -10.05 26.72
CA ARG A 168 -6.61 -10.48 26.09
C ARG A 168 -5.93 -11.67 26.76
N ASP A 169 -6.23 -11.91 28.03
CA ASP A 169 -5.69 -13.03 28.80
C ASP A 169 -6.50 -14.35 28.60
N ASP A 170 -7.63 -14.29 27.88
CA ASP A 170 -8.42 -15.45 27.47
C ASP A 170 -8.45 -15.59 25.95
N PRO A 171 -7.58 -16.46 25.38
CA PRO A 171 -7.52 -16.66 23.93
C PRO A 171 -8.81 -17.16 23.30
N PHE A 172 -9.67 -17.84 24.06
CA PHE A 172 -10.97 -18.31 23.55
C PHE A 172 -11.94 -17.14 23.38
N GLN A 173 -11.98 -16.21 24.34
CA GLN A 173 -12.81 -15.01 24.25
C GLN A 173 -12.34 -14.08 23.13
N VAL A 174 -11.02 -13.91 22.97
CA VAL A 174 -10.46 -13.13 21.85
C VAL A 174 -10.81 -13.79 20.52
N GLU A 175 -10.72 -15.12 20.41
CA GLU A 175 -11.10 -15.83 19.19
C GLU A 175 -12.60 -15.69 18.89
N ALA A 176 -13.45 -15.76 19.91
CA ALA A 176 -14.90 -15.52 19.78
C ALA A 176 -15.19 -14.08 19.29
N LEU A 177 -14.50 -13.08 19.85
CA LEU A 177 -14.62 -11.70 19.42
C LEU A 177 -14.15 -11.52 17.97
N PHE A 178 -13.02 -12.12 17.58
CA PHE A 178 -12.45 -11.95 16.24
C PHE A 178 -13.29 -12.64 15.16
N ILE A 179 -13.65 -13.91 15.37
CA ILE A 179 -14.42 -14.67 14.38
C ILE A 179 -15.89 -14.21 14.38
N GLY A 180 -16.44 -13.84 15.53
CA GLY A 180 -17.81 -13.35 15.67
C GLY A 180 -18.01 -11.98 15.05
N SER A 181 -17.17 -11.00 15.40
CA SER A 181 -17.24 -9.66 14.79
C SER A 181 -16.97 -9.68 13.27
N ALA A 182 -16.22 -10.67 12.78
CA ALA A 182 -16.05 -10.92 11.37
C ALA A 182 -17.31 -11.47 10.65
N GLY A 183 -18.39 -11.75 11.38
CA GLY A 183 -19.64 -12.32 10.86
C GLY A 183 -19.53 -13.78 10.44
N LEU A 184 -18.47 -14.47 10.89
CA LEU A 184 -18.19 -15.84 10.49
C LEU A 184 -18.86 -16.90 11.38
N LEU A 185 -19.57 -16.48 12.45
CA LEU A 185 -20.40 -17.31 13.32
C LEU A 185 -21.91 -17.17 13.02
N ASP A 186 -22.26 -16.38 12.01
CA ASP A 186 -23.65 -16.22 11.56
C ASP A 186 -24.08 -17.43 10.73
N THR A 187 -25.03 -18.21 11.27
CA THR A 187 -25.57 -19.41 10.62
C THR A 187 -26.48 -19.09 9.44
N ASP A 188 -27.13 -17.92 9.42
CA ASP A 188 -28.09 -17.55 8.38
C ASP A 188 -27.38 -17.24 7.06
N SER A 189 -26.14 -16.81 7.13
CA SER A 189 -25.27 -16.57 5.97
C SER A 189 -24.59 -17.84 5.44
N MET A 190 -24.77 -19.01 6.07
CA MET A 190 -24.20 -20.29 5.65
C MET A 190 -25.17 -21.06 4.74
N ASN A 191 -24.61 -21.80 3.78
CA ASN A 191 -25.43 -22.78 3.05
C ASN A 191 -25.82 -23.95 3.98
N GLU A 192 -26.81 -24.73 3.57
CA GLU A 192 -27.39 -25.81 4.40
C GLU A 192 -26.33 -26.80 4.91
N ARG A 193 -25.42 -27.24 4.04
CA ARG A 193 -24.34 -28.17 4.41
C ARG A 193 -23.39 -27.57 5.44
N GLN A 194 -23.00 -26.31 5.25
CA GLN A 194 -22.12 -25.60 6.18
C GLN A 194 -22.79 -25.40 7.53
N ARG A 195 -24.08 -25.01 7.52
CA ARG A 195 -24.88 -24.82 8.72
C ARG A 195 -25.01 -26.12 9.52
N ALA A 196 -25.37 -27.22 8.86
CA ALA A 196 -25.50 -28.53 9.51
C ALA A 196 -24.17 -28.98 10.14
N ALA A 197 -23.04 -28.81 9.43
CA ALA A 197 -21.73 -29.17 9.97
C ALA A 197 -21.32 -28.27 11.14
N ALA A 198 -21.57 -26.97 11.08
CA ALA A 198 -21.21 -26.02 12.14
C ALA A 198 -22.08 -26.23 13.40
N THR A 199 -23.39 -26.36 13.25
CA THR A 199 -24.30 -26.52 14.39
C THR A 199 -24.15 -27.86 15.11
N ALA A 200 -23.64 -28.90 14.44
CA ALA A 200 -23.27 -30.16 15.05
C ALA A 200 -21.91 -30.14 15.78
N ASP A 201 -21.12 -29.07 15.60
CA ASP A 201 -19.77 -28.94 16.16
C ASP A 201 -19.81 -28.27 17.55
N PRO A 202 -19.42 -28.97 18.63
CA PRO A 202 -19.44 -28.40 19.97
C PRO A 202 -18.56 -27.14 20.14
N TYR A 203 -17.46 -27.05 19.38
CA TYR A 203 -16.59 -25.89 19.44
C TYR A 203 -17.26 -24.65 18.81
N PHE A 204 -17.93 -24.83 17.68
CA PHE A 204 -18.70 -23.76 17.06
C PHE A 204 -19.79 -23.23 17.98
N VAL A 205 -20.57 -24.13 18.59
CA VAL A 205 -21.65 -23.75 19.50
C VAL A 205 -21.13 -22.97 20.71
N ARG A 206 -20.02 -23.41 21.30
CA ARG A 206 -19.40 -22.69 22.42
C ARG A 206 -18.89 -21.29 21.97
N LEU A 207 -18.26 -21.22 20.83
CA LEU A 207 -17.69 -19.96 20.28
C LEU A 207 -18.83 -18.98 19.94
N GLN A 208 -19.94 -19.47 19.38
CA GLN A 208 -21.13 -18.68 19.07
C GLN A 208 -21.80 -18.14 20.33
N ASN A 209 -21.95 -18.96 21.36
CA ASN A 209 -22.53 -18.53 22.66
C ASN A 209 -21.64 -17.44 23.30
N GLU A 210 -20.33 -17.62 23.30
CA GLU A 210 -19.40 -16.64 23.84
C GLU A 210 -19.47 -15.32 23.06
N TRP A 211 -19.53 -15.40 21.72
CA TRP A 211 -19.71 -14.22 20.87
C TRP A 211 -21.04 -13.51 21.16
N GLN A 212 -22.16 -14.25 21.31
CA GLN A 212 -23.45 -13.67 21.63
C GLN A 212 -23.42 -12.93 22.98
N TYR A 213 -22.79 -13.52 23.98
CA TYR A 213 -22.61 -12.87 25.28
C TYR A 213 -21.77 -11.58 25.16
N LEU A 214 -20.61 -11.67 24.54
CA LEU A 214 -19.68 -10.54 24.40
C LEU A 214 -20.23 -9.42 23.49
N SER A 215 -20.92 -9.80 22.42
CA SER A 215 -21.55 -8.83 21.52
C SER A 215 -22.69 -8.07 22.20
N HIS A 216 -23.48 -8.75 22.99
CA HIS A 216 -24.51 -8.10 23.81
C HIS A 216 -23.89 -7.17 24.87
N LYS A 217 -22.89 -7.68 25.61
CA LYS A 217 -22.20 -6.94 26.67
C LYS A 217 -21.59 -5.63 26.17
N PHE A 218 -21.05 -5.60 24.96
CA PHE A 218 -20.34 -4.46 24.37
C PHE A 218 -21.11 -3.77 23.24
N SER A 219 -22.35 -4.17 22.97
CA SER A 219 -23.19 -3.64 21.89
C SER A 219 -22.50 -3.71 20.51
N LEU A 220 -21.88 -4.87 20.20
CA LEU A 220 -21.13 -5.07 18.98
C LEU A 220 -22.03 -5.55 17.84
N THR A 221 -21.71 -5.11 16.62
CA THR A 221 -22.30 -5.61 15.38
C THR A 221 -21.27 -6.39 14.60
N ALA A 222 -21.68 -7.51 14.00
CA ALA A 222 -20.82 -8.29 13.14
C ALA A 222 -20.78 -7.72 11.72
N MET A 223 -19.65 -7.89 11.06
CA MET A 223 -19.54 -7.67 9.61
C MET A 223 -20.39 -8.68 8.83
N GLN A 224 -20.69 -8.35 7.59
CA GLN A 224 -21.32 -9.31 6.67
C GLN A 224 -20.29 -10.37 6.24
N ARG A 225 -20.65 -11.66 6.34
CA ARG A 225 -19.82 -12.78 5.93
C ARG A 225 -19.34 -12.68 4.47
N GLN A 226 -20.17 -12.11 3.59
CA GLN A 226 -19.92 -11.94 2.17
C GLN A 226 -18.71 -11.05 1.85
N THR A 227 -18.27 -10.23 2.80
CA THR A 227 -17.04 -9.43 2.68
C THR A 227 -15.79 -10.31 2.56
N TRP A 228 -15.84 -11.53 3.14
CA TRP A 228 -14.71 -12.45 3.13
C TRP A 228 -14.68 -13.33 1.90
N ARG A 229 -13.54 -13.41 1.25
CA ARG A 229 -13.32 -14.30 0.11
C ARG A 229 -12.73 -15.62 0.57
N PHE A 230 -13.38 -16.73 0.20
CA PHE A 230 -12.91 -18.12 0.42
C PHE A 230 -12.54 -18.79 -0.89
N LEU A 231 -13.19 -18.40 -1.98
CA LEU A 231 -13.00 -19.01 -3.29
C LEU A 231 -11.58 -18.75 -3.82
N ARG A 232 -10.98 -19.79 -4.42
CA ARG A 232 -9.62 -19.79 -4.97
C ARG A 232 -8.50 -19.55 -3.94
N LEU A 233 -8.78 -19.72 -2.64
CA LEU A 233 -7.78 -19.72 -1.59
C LEU A 233 -7.40 -21.15 -1.20
N ARG A 234 -6.11 -21.35 -0.88
CA ARG A 234 -5.68 -22.57 -0.18
C ARG A 234 -6.30 -22.55 1.22
N PRO A 235 -6.76 -23.71 1.77
CA PRO A 235 -7.46 -23.75 3.06
C PRO A 235 -6.71 -23.08 4.22
N GLN A 236 -5.38 -23.18 4.26
CA GLN A 236 -4.55 -22.49 5.26
C GLN A 236 -4.59 -20.96 5.18
N ASN A 237 -5.16 -20.40 4.12
CA ASN A 237 -5.36 -18.95 3.96
C ASN A 237 -6.83 -18.54 4.19
N PHE A 238 -7.68 -19.45 4.64
CA PHE A 238 -9.06 -19.11 4.95
C PHE A 238 -9.12 -18.09 6.09
N PRO A 239 -10.10 -17.18 6.08
CA PRO A 239 -10.28 -16.18 7.12
C PRO A 239 -10.30 -16.77 8.54
N TYR A 240 -10.94 -17.92 8.76
CA TYR A 240 -10.92 -18.63 10.05
C TYR A 240 -9.51 -18.88 10.59
N ILE A 241 -8.64 -19.41 9.72
CA ILE A 241 -7.25 -19.74 10.07
C ILE A 241 -6.48 -18.47 10.38
N ARG A 242 -6.64 -17.44 9.53
CA ARG A 242 -5.94 -16.16 9.69
C ARG A 242 -6.42 -15.38 10.92
N LEU A 243 -7.72 -15.39 11.22
CA LEU A 243 -8.26 -14.78 12.44
C LEU A 243 -7.81 -15.51 13.70
N SER A 244 -7.77 -16.86 13.68
CA SER A 244 -7.24 -17.64 14.80
C SER A 244 -5.76 -17.35 15.04
N GLN A 245 -4.93 -17.33 13.98
CA GLN A 245 -3.52 -16.94 14.08
C GLN A 245 -3.36 -15.53 14.65
N LEU A 246 -4.15 -14.57 14.18
CA LEU A 246 -4.10 -13.18 14.65
C LEU A 246 -4.55 -13.07 16.12
N ALA A 247 -5.58 -13.86 16.54
CA ALA A 247 -6.02 -13.92 17.94
C ALA A 247 -4.90 -14.42 18.86
N GLN A 248 -4.23 -15.52 18.48
CA GLN A 248 -3.09 -16.05 19.23
C GLN A 248 -1.93 -15.07 19.30
N LEU A 249 -1.61 -14.40 18.18
CA LEU A 249 -0.59 -13.37 18.13
C LEU A 249 -0.93 -12.20 19.05
N TYR A 250 -2.18 -11.74 19.01
CA TYR A 250 -2.65 -10.66 19.86
C TYR A 250 -2.57 -11.02 21.35
N CYS A 251 -3.01 -12.21 21.74
CA CYS A 251 -2.96 -12.68 23.14
C CYS A 251 -1.51 -12.82 23.65
N SER A 252 -0.57 -13.20 22.79
CA SER A 252 0.83 -13.37 23.20
C SER A 252 1.54 -12.09 23.63
N ARG A 253 1.03 -10.92 23.23
CA ARG A 253 1.64 -9.58 23.42
C ARG A 253 3.01 -9.40 22.76
N ASN A 254 3.51 -10.40 22.04
CA ASN A 254 4.84 -10.34 21.43
C ASN A 254 4.90 -9.37 20.25
N ALA A 255 3.79 -9.16 19.55
CA ALA A 255 3.66 -8.26 18.42
C ALA A 255 3.05 -6.89 18.79
N ASP A 256 3.07 -6.49 20.04
CA ASP A 256 2.69 -5.12 20.44
C ASP A 256 3.70 -4.10 19.92
N LEU A 257 3.26 -2.89 19.61
CA LEU A 257 4.14 -1.84 19.09
C LEU A 257 5.30 -1.58 20.07
N SER A 258 5.00 -1.53 21.37
CA SER A 258 6.01 -1.36 22.42
C SER A 258 7.08 -2.45 22.36
N ARG A 259 6.71 -3.71 22.13
CA ARG A 259 7.65 -4.82 21.99
C ARG A 259 8.45 -4.73 20.69
N ILE A 260 7.79 -4.48 19.56
CA ILE A 260 8.41 -4.37 18.24
C ILE A 260 9.42 -3.21 18.19
N THR A 261 9.13 -2.10 18.86
CA THR A 261 10.08 -0.97 18.94
C THR A 261 11.34 -1.29 19.72
N THR A 262 11.37 -2.33 20.56
CA THR A 262 12.57 -2.78 21.28
C THR A 262 13.37 -3.85 20.55
N CYS A 263 12.82 -4.51 19.53
CA CYS A 263 13.53 -5.51 18.73
C CYS A 263 14.66 -4.85 17.95
N SER A 264 15.88 -5.34 18.10
CA SER A 264 17.08 -4.78 17.46
C SER A 264 17.45 -5.50 16.18
N THR A 265 17.04 -6.77 16.02
CA THR A 265 17.43 -7.62 14.91
C THR A 265 16.21 -8.18 14.14
N LEU A 266 16.43 -8.54 12.88
CA LEU A 266 15.42 -9.23 12.07
C LEU A 266 14.95 -10.55 12.71
N ALA A 267 15.85 -11.27 13.36
CA ALA A 267 15.55 -12.52 14.06
C ALA A 267 14.57 -12.30 15.22
N GLU A 268 14.77 -11.27 16.02
CA GLU A 268 13.87 -10.89 17.12
C GLU A 268 12.49 -10.47 16.60
N VAL A 269 12.42 -9.69 15.52
CA VAL A 269 11.15 -9.31 14.89
C VAL A 269 10.42 -10.53 14.34
N ARG A 270 11.13 -11.43 13.66
CA ARG A 270 10.53 -12.69 13.17
C ARG A 270 10.00 -13.55 14.33
N GLN A 271 10.75 -13.65 15.43
CA GLN A 271 10.32 -14.38 16.63
C GLN A 271 9.07 -13.76 17.26
N ALA A 272 9.01 -12.43 17.34
CA ALA A 272 7.86 -11.72 17.88
C ALA A 272 6.57 -11.95 17.07
N LEU A 273 6.68 -12.15 15.77
CA LEU A 273 5.56 -12.41 14.87
C LEU A 273 5.22 -13.89 14.70
N GLN A 274 5.97 -14.81 15.31
CA GLN A 274 5.64 -16.23 15.25
C GLN A 274 4.31 -16.51 15.94
N THR A 275 3.43 -17.19 15.24
CA THR A 275 2.13 -17.61 15.76
C THR A 275 1.65 -18.88 15.06
N ALA A 276 0.74 -19.58 15.72
CA ALA A 276 0.01 -20.72 15.19
C ALA A 276 -1.49 -20.53 15.46
N VAL A 277 -2.31 -21.44 14.98
CA VAL A 277 -3.74 -21.45 15.29
C VAL A 277 -4.00 -22.03 16.69
N SER A 278 -5.20 -21.74 17.25
CA SER A 278 -5.68 -22.41 18.47
C SER A 278 -5.86 -23.93 18.26
N PRO A 279 -5.94 -24.73 19.33
CA PRO A 279 -5.98 -26.20 19.24
C PRO A 279 -7.05 -26.75 18.30
N TYR A 280 -8.23 -26.17 18.28
CA TYR A 280 -9.31 -26.60 17.38
C TYR A 280 -8.91 -26.50 15.90
N TRP A 281 -8.34 -25.39 15.49
CA TRP A 281 -7.95 -25.16 14.10
C TRP A 281 -6.72 -25.99 13.64
N GLN A 282 -6.05 -26.66 14.54
CA GLN A 282 -5.01 -27.60 14.14
C GLN A 282 -5.57 -28.75 13.31
N THR A 283 -6.79 -29.18 13.60
CA THR A 283 -7.48 -30.27 12.91
C THR A 283 -8.64 -29.83 12.02
N HIS A 284 -8.91 -28.52 11.91
CA HIS A 284 -10.01 -27.98 11.13
C HIS A 284 -9.57 -26.82 10.24
N TYR A 285 -10.22 -26.69 9.09
CA TYR A 285 -10.13 -25.51 8.21
C TYR A 285 -11.47 -24.76 8.11
N THR A 286 -12.55 -25.47 8.42
CA THR A 286 -13.92 -24.98 8.53
C THR A 286 -14.58 -25.70 9.70
N PHE A 287 -15.64 -25.16 10.26
CA PHE A 287 -16.34 -25.80 11.36
C PHE A 287 -16.93 -27.16 10.97
N GLY A 288 -16.86 -28.12 11.87
CA GLY A 288 -17.43 -29.45 11.73
C GLY A 288 -16.75 -30.37 10.71
N ASN A 289 -15.67 -29.93 10.07
CA ASN A 289 -14.96 -30.75 9.06
C ASN A 289 -13.52 -30.98 9.50
N ALA A 290 -13.28 -32.16 10.11
CA ALA A 290 -11.97 -32.53 10.57
C ALA A 290 -11.00 -32.81 9.41
N SER A 291 -9.74 -32.47 9.59
CA SER A 291 -8.62 -32.69 8.69
C SER A 291 -7.44 -33.29 9.45
N ARG A 292 -6.39 -33.67 8.73
CA ARG A 292 -5.14 -34.09 9.37
C ARG A 292 -4.58 -32.96 10.25
N SER A 293 -4.11 -33.32 11.44
CA SER A 293 -3.54 -32.37 12.41
C SER A 293 -2.31 -31.66 11.83
N ASN A 294 -2.30 -30.34 11.97
CA ASN A 294 -1.20 -29.45 11.59
C ASN A 294 -1.28 -28.17 12.45
N ALA A 295 -0.19 -27.79 13.07
CA ALA A 295 -0.16 -26.58 13.91
C ALA A 295 -0.43 -25.28 13.13
N LYS A 296 -0.36 -25.32 11.81
CA LYS A 296 -0.63 -24.18 10.90
C LYS A 296 0.09 -22.90 11.36
N HIS A 297 1.40 -23.00 11.59
CA HIS A 297 2.24 -21.85 11.85
C HIS A 297 2.23 -20.88 10.67
N LEU A 298 2.46 -19.59 10.93
CA LEU A 298 2.84 -18.66 9.88
C LEU A 298 4.18 -19.12 9.27
N SER A 299 4.23 -19.22 7.95
CA SER A 299 5.49 -19.49 7.23
C SER A 299 6.45 -18.30 7.35
N SER A 300 7.75 -18.54 7.25
CA SER A 300 8.76 -17.48 7.24
C SER A 300 8.47 -16.42 6.18
N ALA A 301 8.05 -16.83 4.97
CA ALA A 301 7.65 -15.90 3.92
C ALA A 301 6.43 -15.05 4.30
N SER A 302 5.44 -15.62 5.02
CA SER A 302 4.30 -14.84 5.54
C SER A 302 4.74 -13.84 6.60
N ILE A 303 5.65 -14.22 7.48
CA ILE A 303 6.22 -13.32 8.50
C ILE A 303 7.00 -12.19 7.83
N ASP A 304 7.82 -12.50 6.84
CA ASP A 304 8.57 -11.48 6.08
C ASP A 304 7.63 -10.48 5.40
N LEU A 305 6.51 -10.93 4.82
CA LEU A 305 5.47 -10.04 4.30
C LEU A 305 4.81 -9.15 5.37
N LEU A 306 4.61 -9.66 6.59
CA LEU A 306 4.14 -8.82 7.72
C LEU A 306 5.18 -7.76 8.09
N ILE A 307 6.47 -8.12 8.09
CA ILE A 307 7.54 -7.17 8.38
C ILE A 307 7.58 -6.08 7.31
N ILE A 308 7.57 -6.43 6.02
CA ILE A 308 7.61 -5.51 4.89
C ILE A 308 6.39 -4.57 4.87
N ASN A 309 5.19 -5.09 5.19
CA ASN A 309 3.94 -4.34 4.97
C ASN A 309 3.37 -3.70 6.24
N ALA A 310 3.78 -4.14 7.42
CA ALA A 310 3.29 -3.60 8.69
C ALA A 310 4.40 -3.07 9.59
N VAL A 311 5.43 -3.88 9.89
CA VAL A 311 6.44 -3.50 10.88
C VAL A 311 7.33 -2.35 10.37
N VAL A 312 7.95 -2.51 9.20
CA VAL A 312 8.86 -1.49 8.63
C VAL A 312 8.17 -0.14 8.46
N PRO A 313 7.00 -0.03 7.80
CA PRO A 313 6.35 1.27 7.68
C PRO A 313 5.88 1.83 9.03
N MET A 314 5.48 0.98 9.99
CA MET A 314 5.10 1.44 11.32
C MET A 314 6.29 2.02 12.09
N LEU A 315 7.43 1.32 12.11
CA LEU A 315 8.64 1.81 12.77
C LEU A 315 9.11 3.13 12.16
N HIS A 316 9.05 3.25 10.83
CA HIS A 316 9.43 4.48 10.13
C HIS A 316 8.46 5.64 10.45
N ALA A 317 7.14 5.43 10.36
CA ALA A 317 6.14 6.45 10.65
C ALA A 317 6.18 6.88 12.13
N TYR A 318 6.33 5.92 13.05
CA TYR A 318 6.41 6.18 14.48
C TYR A 318 7.73 6.89 14.85
N GLY A 319 8.85 6.50 14.22
CA GLY A 319 10.14 7.18 14.35
C GLY A 319 10.07 8.64 13.88
N ASN A 320 9.46 8.88 12.72
CA ASN A 320 9.24 10.22 12.20
C ASN A 320 8.39 11.08 13.17
N HIS A 321 7.29 10.52 13.67
CA HIS A 321 6.45 11.20 14.67
C HIS A 321 7.22 11.57 15.95
N ARG A 322 8.10 10.67 16.42
CA ARG A 322 8.91 10.88 17.64
C ARG A 322 10.21 11.63 17.38
N LYS A 323 10.55 11.93 16.13
CA LYS A 323 11.86 12.46 15.70
C LYS A 323 13.01 11.54 16.11
N ASP A 324 12.79 10.23 16.04
CA ASP A 324 13.74 9.17 16.37
C ASP A 324 14.39 8.64 15.08
N GLU A 325 15.52 9.23 14.72
CA GLU A 325 16.26 8.86 13.50
C GLU A 325 16.81 7.42 13.57
N LEU A 326 17.16 6.93 14.76
CA LEU A 326 17.64 5.56 14.94
C LEU A 326 16.56 4.53 14.64
N LEU A 327 15.32 4.82 15.04
CA LEU A 327 14.18 3.96 14.75
C LEU A 327 13.88 3.92 13.26
N MET A 328 13.98 5.07 12.57
CA MET A 328 13.81 5.17 11.12
C MET A 328 14.92 4.44 10.36
N ALA A 329 16.18 4.58 10.78
CA ALA A 329 17.31 3.86 10.19
C ALA A 329 17.12 2.35 10.32
N ARG A 330 16.75 1.89 11.53
CA ARG A 330 16.47 0.46 11.77
C ARG A 330 15.34 -0.10 10.91
N ALA A 331 14.29 0.68 10.67
CA ALA A 331 13.22 0.27 9.74
C ALA A 331 13.77 -0.01 8.34
N ASN A 332 14.66 0.85 7.85
CA ASN A 332 15.33 0.67 6.56
C ASN A 332 16.26 -0.55 6.56
N ASP A 333 17.06 -0.73 7.62
CA ASP A 333 17.97 -1.88 7.76
C ASP A 333 17.22 -3.21 7.77
N LEU A 334 16.07 -3.27 8.45
CA LEU A 334 15.19 -4.45 8.41
C LEU A 334 14.72 -4.74 6.98
N LEU A 335 14.29 -3.72 6.24
CA LEU A 335 13.83 -3.90 4.86
C LEU A 335 14.95 -4.39 3.93
N MET A 336 16.16 -3.86 4.09
CA MET A 336 17.34 -4.27 3.33
C MET A 336 17.84 -5.67 3.72
N SER A 337 17.58 -6.12 4.95
CA SER A 337 17.99 -7.45 5.43
C SER A 337 17.04 -8.56 5.05
N LEU A 338 15.85 -8.24 4.53
CA LEU A 338 14.86 -9.21 4.08
C LEU A 338 15.14 -9.65 2.64
N PRO A 339 14.86 -10.93 2.29
CA PRO A 339 14.94 -11.38 0.91
C PRO A 339 13.91 -10.63 0.04
N PRO A 340 14.17 -10.51 -1.28
CA PRO A 340 13.22 -9.90 -2.19
C PRO A 340 11.92 -10.72 -2.25
N GLU A 341 10.81 -10.05 -2.51
CA GLU A 341 9.53 -10.72 -2.76
C GLU A 341 9.60 -11.46 -4.10
N ASP A 342 9.04 -12.67 -4.15
CA ASP A 342 8.91 -13.46 -5.38
C ASP A 342 7.48 -13.36 -5.91
N ASN A 343 7.27 -12.54 -6.93
CA ASN A 343 6.00 -12.41 -7.64
C ASN A 343 6.25 -12.20 -9.15
N THR A 344 5.17 -12.27 -9.92
CA THR A 344 5.24 -12.16 -11.38
C THR A 344 5.89 -10.85 -11.85
N HIS A 345 5.65 -9.74 -11.17
CA HIS A 345 6.21 -8.43 -11.55
C HIS A 345 7.72 -8.38 -11.35
N ILE A 346 8.21 -8.92 -10.22
CA ILE A 346 9.65 -8.98 -9.93
C ILE A 346 10.36 -9.86 -10.98
N ARG A 347 9.77 -11.01 -11.34
CA ARG A 347 10.33 -11.90 -12.38
C ARG A 347 10.39 -11.22 -13.74
N LEU A 348 9.37 -10.46 -14.16
CA LEU A 348 9.37 -9.71 -15.41
C LEU A 348 10.47 -8.64 -15.46
N TRP A 349 10.73 -7.96 -14.34
CA TRP A 349 11.83 -7.01 -14.25
C TRP A 349 13.21 -7.69 -14.27
N HIS A 350 13.32 -8.86 -13.66
CA HIS A 350 14.53 -9.67 -13.75
C HIS A 350 14.87 -10.05 -15.20
N GLU A 351 13.87 -10.42 -16.01
CA GLU A 351 14.04 -10.65 -17.46
C GLU A 351 14.51 -9.41 -18.24
N CYS A 352 14.31 -8.21 -17.69
CA CYS A 352 14.79 -6.96 -18.23
C CYS A 352 16.17 -6.54 -17.68
N GLY A 353 16.85 -7.43 -16.93
CA GLY A 353 18.16 -7.18 -16.35
C GLY A 353 18.14 -6.31 -15.09
N ILE A 354 16.96 -6.06 -14.49
CA ILE A 354 16.85 -5.42 -13.17
C ILE A 354 16.59 -6.49 -12.13
N THR A 355 17.58 -6.78 -11.29
CA THR A 355 17.48 -7.72 -10.16
C THR A 355 17.06 -6.99 -8.90
N ALA A 356 16.31 -7.69 -8.05
CA ALA A 356 16.04 -7.27 -6.68
C ALA A 356 16.90 -8.13 -5.75
N ASP A 357 17.82 -7.54 -5.02
CA ASP A 357 18.72 -8.25 -4.12
C ASP A 357 18.11 -8.39 -2.71
N ASN A 358 17.16 -7.53 -2.39
CA ASN A 358 16.49 -7.48 -1.07
C ASN A 358 15.04 -6.97 -1.20
N ALA A 359 14.35 -6.89 -0.07
CA ALA A 359 12.96 -6.43 -0.04
C ALA A 359 12.80 -4.96 -0.41
N ALA A 360 13.79 -4.09 -0.17
CA ALA A 360 13.73 -2.68 -0.58
C ALA A 360 13.66 -2.56 -2.11
N ASP A 361 14.47 -3.35 -2.82
CA ASP A 361 14.46 -3.38 -4.27
C ASP A 361 13.14 -3.91 -4.82
N SER A 362 12.62 -5.02 -4.25
CA SER A 362 11.33 -5.55 -4.70
C SER A 362 10.18 -4.59 -4.43
N GLN A 363 10.18 -3.87 -3.32
CA GLN A 363 9.19 -2.83 -3.02
C GLN A 363 9.28 -1.64 -4.00
N SER A 364 10.48 -1.28 -4.44
CA SER A 364 10.68 -0.26 -5.48
C SER A 364 10.09 -0.70 -6.83
N LEU A 365 10.31 -1.95 -7.24
CA LEU A 365 9.75 -2.50 -8.46
C LEU A 365 8.22 -2.63 -8.40
N ILE A 366 7.66 -2.96 -7.23
CA ILE A 366 6.21 -2.97 -7.03
C ILE A 366 5.64 -1.55 -7.14
N GLN A 367 6.32 -0.53 -6.60
CA GLN A 367 5.92 0.87 -6.75
C GLN A 367 5.92 1.29 -8.22
N LEU A 368 6.99 0.98 -8.93
CA LEU A 368 7.10 1.25 -10.37
C LEU A 368 5.94 0.63 -11.14
N HIS A 369 5.63 -0.64 -10.85
CA HIS A 369 4.52 -1.31 -11.50
C HIS A 369 3.17 -0.65 -11.19
N THR A 370 2.82 -0.51 -9.91
CA THR A 370 1.47 -0.10 -9.49
C THR A 370 1.18 1.38 -9.74
N ARG A 371 2.18 2.25 -9.60
CA ARG A 371 1.98 3.71 -9.74
C ARG A 371 2.23 4.22 -11.14
N TYR A 372 3.13 3.58 -11.87
CA TYR A 372 3.55 4.08 -13.17
C TYR A 372 3.13 3.16 -14.32
N CYS A 373 3.50 1.87 -14.27
CA CYS A 373 3.30 1.00 -15.43
C CYS A 373 1.83 0.61 -15.66
N GLU A 374 1.08 0.22 -14.63
CA GLU A 374 -0.35 -0.09 -14.75
C GLU A 374 -1.17 1.12 -15.22
N ARG A 375 -0.77 2.31 -14.79
CA ARG A 375 -1.43 3.57 -15.15
C ARG A 375 -0.96 4.16 -16.48
N LYS A 376 0.05 3.52 -17.11
CA LYS A 376 0.73 4.04 -18.30
C LYS A 376 1.28 5.47 -18.11
N ASP A 377 1.67 5.82 -16.87
CA ASP A 377 2.19 7.14 -16.51
C ASP A 377 3.69 7.25 -16.85
N CYS A 378 4.00 7.01 -18.12
CA CYS A 378 5.36 7.02 -18.64
C CYS A 378 5.99 8.42 -18.65
N LEU A 379 5.17 9.47 -18.69
CA LEU A 379 5.63 10.86 -18.66
C LEU A 379 6.31 11.23 -17.34
N ARG A 380 5.85 10.68 -16.22
CA ARG A 380 6.43 10.90 -14.88
C ARG A 380 7.49 9.87 -14.51
N CYS A 381 7.67 8.82 -15.31
CA CYS A 381 8.62 7.75 -15.05
C CYS A 381 9.99 8.07 -15.64
N ARG A 382 11.07 7.95 -14.86
CA ARG A 382 12.43 8.17 -15.38
C ARG A 382 12.80 7.19 -16.49
N PHE A 383 12.36 5.94 -16.42
CA PHE A 383 12.58 4.96 -17.51
C PHE A 383 11.78 5.34 -18.76
N GLY A 384 10.54 5.82 -18.59
CA GLY A 384 9.75 6.39 -19.68
C GLY A 384 10.40 7.59 -20.31
N TYR A 385 10.94 8.52 -19.51
CA TYR A 385 11.69 9.67 -20.00
C TYR A 385 12.87 9.27 -20.89
N HIS A 386 13.69 8.31 -20.45
CA HIS A 386 14.82 7.83 -21.26
C HIS A 386 14.33 7.15 -22.56
N SER A 387 13.22 6.42 -22.50
CA SER A 387 12.63 5.80 -23.69
C SER A 387 12.12 6.83 -24.70
N MET A 388 11.48 7.90 -24.22
CA MET A 388 11.00 8.98 -25.09
C MET A 388 12.12 9.77 -25.73
N LYS A 389 13.23 9.97 -25.01
CA LYS A 389 14.40 10.75 -25.47
C LYS A 389 15.30 9.98 -26.43
N ARG A 390 15.13 8.68 -26.57
CA ARG A 390 15.98 7.84 -27.41
C ARG A 390 15.74 8.18 -28.87
N ARG A 391 16.78 8.72 -29.53
CA ARG A 391 16.83 8.80 -31.01
C ARG A 391 17.15 7.39 -31.50
N LYS A 392 16.36 6.82 -32.41
CA LYS A 392 16.84 5.69 -33.20
C LYS A 392 17.88 6.30 -34.15
N ASP A 393 19.12 5.91 -33.99
CA ASP A 393 20.12 6.14 -35.06
C ASP A 393 19.53 5.45 -36.27
N THR A 394 19.26 6.28 -37.31
CA THR A 394 18.82 5.85 -38.64
C THR A 394 19.93 5.08 -39.31
#